data_03df79d0e0d910fa406b3d85d9458fdc
#
_entry.id   03df79d0e0d910fa406b3d85d9458fdc
#
_cell.length_a   1.000
_cell.length_b   1.000
_cell.length_c   1.000
_cell.angle_alpha   90.00
_cell.angle_beta   90.00
_cell.angle_gamma   90.00
#
_symmetry.space_group_name_H-M   'P 1'
#
loop_
_entity.id
_entity.type
_entity.pdbx_description
1 polymer ?
#
loop_
_entity_poly.entity_id
_entity_poly.type
_entity_poly.pdbx_seq_one_letter_code
_entity_poly.pdbx_strand_id
1 'polypeptide(L)'
;MKRMRLAALVLCGLILTVFFNYIYVRSVRSEMLDQVEHLSAQYSSLPSPNQLVQTWNNRKGTLSLFVPLAVIDQVDMQLSTMEACVITKDCNAYLCACYHLQELLDSLQK
;
A
#
# COMPACT_ATOMS: atom_id res chain seq x y z
N MET A 1 27.57 30.85 15.95
CA MET A 1 27.85 29.98 14.81
C MET A 1 27.43 28.53 15.04
N LYS A 2 27.56 27.97 16.24
CA LYS A 2 27.05 26.64 16.55
C LYS A 2 25.52 26.51 16.33
N ARG A 3 24.75 27.58 16.58
CA ARG A 3 23.29 27.58 16.38
C ARG A 3 22.89 27.45 14.92
N MET A 4 23.63 28.04 13.99
CA MET A 4 23.39 27.91 12.55
C MET A 4 23.65 26.50 12.04
N ARG A 5 24.69 25.85 12.55
CA ARG A 5 24.98 24.45 12.18
C ARG A 5 23.93 23.49 12.71
N LEU A 6 23.47 23.70 13.94
CA LEU A 6 22.38 22.89 14.51
C LEU A 6 21.09 23.08 13.73
N ALA A 7 20.72 24.33 13.39
CA ALA A 7 19.53 24.58 12.58
C ALA A 7 19.63 23.95 11.20
N ALA A 8 20.80 24.01 10.56
CA ALA A 8 21.02 23.40 9.25
C ALA A 8 20.93 21.86 9.33
N LEU A 9 21.49 21.25 10.39
CA LEU A 9 21.40 19.80 10.60
C LEU A 9 19.96 19.35 10.82
N VAL A 10 19.19 20.09 11.62
CA VAL A 10 17.78 19.79 11.88
C VAL A 10 16.97 19.90 10.57
N LEU A 11 17.22 20.97 9.80
CA LEU A 11 16.53 21.18 8.53
C LEU A 11 16.85 20.06 7.53
N CYS A 12 18.14 19.68 7.42
CA CYS A 12 18.55 18.56 6.56
C CYS A 12 17.90 17.26 7.00
N GLY A 13 17.83 17.00 8.29
CA GLY A 13 17.17 15.81 8.85
C GLY A 13 15.70 15.77 8.50
N LEU A 14 15.00 16.91 8.59
CA LEU A 14 13.58 17.00 8.23
C LEU A 14 13.37 16.76 6.73
N ILE A 15 14.21 17.35 5.88
CA ILE A 15 14.12 17.16 4.43
C ILE A 15 14.39 15.69 4.08
N LEU A 16 15.39 15.07 4.68
CA LEU A 16 15.69 13.66 4.47
C LEU A 16 14.53 12.76 4.91
N THR A 17 13.90 13.09 6.04
CA THR A 17 12.75 12.32 6.56
C THR A 17 11.58 12.38 5.57
N VAL A 18 11.24 13.57 5.07
CA VAL A 18 10.17 13.76 4.09
C VAL A 18 10.50 13.02 2.79
N PHE A 19 11.74 13.12 2.33
CA PHE A 19 12.19 12.47 1.11
C PHE A 19 12.15 10.94 1.25
N PHE A 20 12.61 10.44 2.39
CA PHE A 20 12.60 9.01 2.70
C PHE A 20 11.17 8.47 2.76
N ASN A 21 10.27 9.21 3.38
CA ASN A 21 8.85 8.90 3.44
C ASN A 21 8.26 8.79 2.03
N TYR A 22 8.51 9.78 1.19
CA TYR A 22 8.03 9.79 -0.19
C TYR A 22 8.52 8.58 -0.98
N ILE A 23 9.82 8.26 -0.90
CA ILE A 23 10.41 7.12 -1.59
C ILE A 23 9.82 5.81 -1.07
N TYR A 24 9.67 5.68 0.24
CA TYR A 24 9.13 4.47 0.85
C TYR A 24 7.70 4.20 0.42
N VAL A 25 6.82 5.21 0.51
CA VAL A 25 5.42 5.07 0.12
C VAL A 25 5.32 4.73 -1.38
N ARG A 26 6.11 5.40 -2.20
CA ARG A 26 6.15 5.13 -3.64
C ARG A 26 6.59 3.70 -3.94
N SER A 27 7.61 3.21 -3.24
CA SER A 27 8.12 1.86 -3.42
C SER A 27 7.07 0.80 -3.05
N VAL A 28 6.42 0.96 -1.89
CA VAL A 28 5.37 0.04 -1.44
C VAL A 28 4.19 0.08 -2.40
N ARG A 29 3.77 1.27 -2.81
CA ARG A 29 2.68 1.44 -3.77
C ARG A 29 2.97 0.71 -5.08
N SER A 30 4.16 0.91 -5.65
CA SER A 30 4.56 0.27 -6.90
C SER A 30 4.59 -1.25 -6.77
N GLU A 31 5.16 -1.77 -5.69
CA GLU A 31 5.22 -3.20 -5.43
C GLU A 31 3.83 -3.81 -5.32
N MET A 32 2.94 -3.18 -4.55
CA MET A 32 1.58 -3.68 -4.37
C MET A 32 0.74 -3.54 -5.64
N LEU A 33 0.89 -2.43 -6.38
CA LEU A 33 0.18 -2.26 -7.66
C LEU A 33 0.56 -3.33 -8.67
N ASP A 34 1.84 -3.68 -8.76
CA ASP A 34 2.29 -4.76 -9.64
C ASP A 34 1.64 -6.09 -9.26
N GLN A 35 1.59 -6.40 -7.97
CA GLN A 35 0.96 -7.63 -7.49
C GLN A 35 -0.55 -7.66 -7.77
N VAL A 36 -1.24 -6.53 -7.51
CA VAL A 36 -2.68 -6.41 -7.75
C VAL A 36 -2.97 -6.52 -9.25
N GLU A 37 -2.18 -5.87 -10.09
CA GLU A 37 -2.33 -5.93 -11.54
C GLU A 37 -2.17 -7.35 -12.05
N HIS A 38 -1.17 -8.08 -11.55
CA HIS A 38 -0.96 -9.47 -11.89
C HIS A 38 -2.16 -10.35 -11.48
N LEU A 39 -2.68 -10.14 -10.27
CA LEU A 39 -3.85 -10.87 -9.79
C LEU A 39 -5.10 -10.54 -10.61
N SER A 40 -5.30 -9.26 -10.97
CA SER A 40 -6.46 -8.86 -11.76
C SER A 40 -6.41 -9.40 -13.19
N ALA A 41 -5.21 -9.57 -13.77
CA ALA A 41 -5.05 -10.18 -15.09
C ALA A 41 -5.45 -11.65 -15.09
N GLN A 42 -5.39 -12.32 -13.95
CA GLN A 42 -5.70 -13.75 -13.78
C GLN A 42 -6.98 -13.97 -12.97
N TYR A 43 -7.87 -12.98 -12.91
CA TYR A 43 -9.04 -13.02 -12.03
C TYR A 43 -9.95 -14.24 -12.28
N SER A 44 -10.01 -14.74 -13.51
CA SER A 44 -10.86 -15.90 -13.85
C SER A 44 -10.38 -17.19 -13.20
N SER A 45 -9.10 -17.31 -12.88
CA SER A 45 -8.54 -18.46 -12.18
C SER A 45 -8.57 -18.29 -10.66
N LEU A 46 -9.02 -17.13 -10.16
CA LEU A 46 -9.10 -16.80 -8.73
C LEU A 46 -7.79 -17.10 -7.99
N PRO A 47 -6.67 -16.47 -8.39
CA PRO A 47 -5.41 -16.72 -7.72
C PRO A 47 -5.46 -16.26 -6.25
N SER A 48 -4.82 -17.03 -5.37
CA SER A 48 -4.80 -16.68 -3.94
C SER A 48 -4.04 -15.38 -3.72
N PRO A 49 -4.60 -14.41 -2.97
CA PRO A 49 -3.91 -13.16 -2.66
C PRO A 49 -2.92 -13.28 -1.50
N ASN A 50 -2.48 -14.47 -1.14
CA ASN A 50 -1.62 -14.69 0.03
C ASN A 50 -0.34 -13.86 -0.01
N GLN A 51 0.31 -13.79 -1.18
CA GLN A 51 1.54 -13.02 -1.33
C GLN A 51 1.30 -11.52 -1.15
N LEU A 52 0.21 -11.01 -1.70
CA LEU A 52 -0.19 -9.62 -1.56
C LEU A 52 -0.52 -9.29 -0.11
N VAL A 53 -1.28 -10.15 0.57
CA VAL A 53 -1.64 -10.00 1.99
C VAL A 53 -0.37 -10.00 2.85
N GLN A 54 0.56 -10.88 2.57
CA GLN A 54 1.81 -10.99 3.31
C GLN A 54 2.67 -9.74 3.14
N THR A 55 2.79 -9.23 1.91
CA THR A 55 3.50 -7.97 1.63
C THR A 55 2.85 -6.83 2.40
N TRP A 56 1.53 -6.71 2.36
CA TRP A 56 0.79 -5.68 3.07
C TRP A 56 1.00 -5.75 4.58
N ASN A 57 0.88 -6.95 5.17
CA ASN A 57 1.07 -7.13 6.60
C ASN A 57 2.48 -6.76 7.06
N ASN A 58 3.48 -6.99 6.21
CA ASN A 58 4.86 -6.62 6.51
C ASN A 58 5.10 -5.11 6.42
N ARG A 59 4.33 -4.40 5.59
CA ARG A 59 4.55 -2.98 5.31
C ARG A 59 3.59 -2.05 6.05
N LYS A 60 2.39 -2.52 6.42
CA LYS A 60 1.37 -1.64 6.99
C LYS A 60 1.76 -0.97 8.29
N GLY A 61 2.55 -1.65 9.13
CA GLY A 61 3.02 -1.08 10.39
C GLY A 61 3.84 0.19 10.19
N THR A 62 4.76 0.17 9.23
CA THR A 62 5.56 1.33 8.87
C THR A 62 4.72 2.37 8.13
N LEU A 63 3.85 1.94 7.23
CA LEU A 63 2.96 2.85 6.50
C LEU A 63 2.00 3.61 7.42
N SER A 64 1.60 3.01 8.54
CA SER A 64 0.70 3.67 9.50
C SER A 64 1.29 4.94 10.11
N LEU A 65 2.60 5.11 10.04
CA LEU A 65 3.28 6.33 10.48
C LEU A 65 3.07 7.49 9.49
N PHE A 66 2.79 7.20 8.23
CA PHE A 66 2.75 8.18 7.14
C PHE A 66 1.38 8.31 6.49
N VAL A 67 0.54 7.29 6.59
CA VAL A 67 -0.74 7.18 5.90
C VAL A 67 -1.85 7.14 6.96
N PRO A 68 -2.99 7.82 6.74
CA PRO A 68 -4.12 7.78 7.70
C PRO A 68 -4.61 6.35 7.93
N LEU A 69 -4.95 6.06 9.17
CA LEU A 69 -5.43 4.74 9.58
C LEU A 69 -6.68 4.32 8.79
N ALA A 70 -7.54 5.28 8.43
CA ALA A 70 -8.74 5.00 7.64
C ALA A 70 -8.41 4.36 6.29
N VAL A 71 -7.34 4.83 5.63
CA VAL A 71 -6.89 4.26 4.34
C VAL A 71 -6.34 2.84 4.57
N ILE A 72 -5.56 2.65 5.61
CA ILE A 72 -5.00 1.33 5.95
C ILE A 72 -6.13 0.32 6.22
N ASP A 73 -7.16 0.72 6.97
CA ASP A 73 -8.31 -0.14 7.25
C ASP A 73 -9.08 -0.48 5.97
N GLN A 74 -9.20 0.46 5.03
CA GLN A 74 -9.86 0.20 3.74
C GLN A 74 -9.07 -0.80 2.91
N VAL A 75 -7.74 -0.72 2.89
CA VAL A 75 -6.90 -1.69 2.20
C VAL A 75 -7.05 -3.07 2.82
N ASP A 76 -7.03 -3.16 4.16
CA ASP A 76 -7.26 -4.41 4.88
C ASP A 76 -8.61 -5.03 4.49
N MET A 77 -9.66 -4.20 4.41
CA MET A 77 -11.00 -4.65 4.04
C MET A 77 -11.03 -5.22 2.62
N GLN A 78 -10.39 -4.55 1.66
CA GLN A 78 -10.35 -5.03 0.28
C GLN A 78 -9.58 -6.34 0.15
N LEU A 79 -8.48 -6.49 0.87
CA LEU A 79 -7.72 -7.74 0.88
C LEU A 79 -8.54 -8.89 1.47
N SER A 80 -9.28 -8.65 2.55
CA SER A 80 -10.19 -9.64 3.13
C SER A 80 -11.31 -10.01 2.16
N THR A 81 -11.84 -9.03 1.42
CA THR A 81 -12.84 -9.27 0.38
C THR A 81 -12.29 -10.17 -0.72
N MET A 82 -11.06 -9.94 -1.16
CA MET A 82 -10.41 -10.78 -2.16
C MET A 82 -10.28 -12.23 -1.68
N GLU A 83 -9.86 -12.43 -0.43
CA GLU A 83 -9.77 -13.78 0.15
C GLU A 83 -11.14 -14.47 0.20
N ALA A 84 -12.17 -13.75 0.61
CA ALA A 84 -13.54 -14.28 0.65
C ALA A 84 -14.02 -14.63 -0.75
N CYS A 85 -13.70 -13.82 -1.77
CA CYS A 85 -14.07 -14.09 -3.15
C CYS A 85 -13.42 -15.35 -3.69
N VAL A 86 -12.19 -15.67 -3.28
CA VAL A 86 -11.52 -16.90 -3.65
C VAL A 86 -12.26 -18.11 -3.06
N ILE A 87 -12.70 -18.02 -1.82
CA ILE A 87 -13.45 -19.08 -1.13
C ILE A 87 -14.82 -19.28 -1.78
N THR A 88 -15.53 -18.20 -2.11
CA THR A 88 -16.87 -18.26 -2.70
C THR A 88 -16.86 -18.41 -4.22
N LYS A 89 -15.69 -18.37 -4.84
CA LYS A 89 -15.49 -18.46 -6.30
C LYS A 89 -16.26 -17.39 -7.07
N ASP A 90 -16.27 -16.15 -6.55
CA ASP A 90 -16.91 -15.00 -7.18
C ASP A 90 -15.89 -14.16 -7.92
N CYS A 91 -15.73 -14.42 -9.23
CA CYS A 91 -14.76 -13.74 -10.07
C CYS A 91 -15.07 -12.25 -10.22
N ASN A 92 -16.33 -11.86 -10.33
CA ASN A 92 -16.73 -10.48 -10.52
C ASN A 92 -16.42 -9.63 -9.30
N ALA A 93 -16.75 -10.14 -8.11
CA ALA A 93 -16.44 -9.44 -6.85
C ALA A 93 -14.93 -9.37 -6.62
N TYR A 94 -14.20 -10.40 -7.00
CA TYR A 94 -12.73 -10.41 -6.93
C TYR A 94 -12.13 -9.29 -7.79
N LEU A 95 -12.59 -9.18 -9.03
CA LEU A 95 -12.12 -8.13 -9.94
C LEU A 95 -12.46 -6.73 -9.43
N CYS A 96 -13.66 -6.54 -8.90
CA CYS A 96 -14.07 -5.27 -8.27
C CYS A 96 -13.15 -4.92 -7.09
N ALA A 97 -12.84 -5.89 -6.25
CA ALA A 97 -11.94 -5.68 -5.12
C ALA A 97 -10.54 -5.27 -5.60
N CYS A 98 -10.03 -5.88 -6.68
CA CYS A 98 -8.76 -5.49 -7.28
C CYS A 98 -8.77 -4.04 -7.74
N TYR A 99 -9.82 -3.59 -8.42
CA TYR A 99 -9.93 -2.20 -8.88
C TYR A 99 -10.02 -1.22 -7.71
N HIS A 100 -10.80 -1.52 -6.69
CA HIS A 100 -10.87 -0.71 -5.48
C HIS A 100 -9.52 -0.58 -4.81
N LEU A 101 -8.78 -1.69 -4.72
CA LEU A 101 -7.45 -1.69 -4.14
C LEU A 101 -6.48 -0.84 -4.95
N GLN A 102 -6.55 -0.90 -6.29
CA GLN A 102 -5.74 -0.04 -7.16
C GLN A 102 -6.02 1.44 -6.91
N GLU A 103 -7.28 1.83 -6.77
CA GLU A 103 -7.66 3.21 -6.47
C GLU A 103 -7.11 3.66 -5.12
N LEU A 104 -7.22 2.82 -4.09
CA LEU A 104 -6.69 3.13 -2.76
C LEU A 104 -5.18 3.30 -2.79
N LEU A 105 -4.46 2.42 -3.50
CA LEU A 105 -3.01 2.50 -3.63
C LEU A 105 -2.59 3.75 -4.40
N ASP A 106 -3.34 4.13 -5.43
CA ASP A 106 -3.11 5.38 -6.17
C ASP A 106 -3.26 6.59 -5.26
N SER A 107 -4.23 6.58 -4.35
CA SER A 107 -4.47 7.69 -3.45
C SER A 107 -3.37 7.88 -2.40
N LEU A 108 -2.51 6.88 -2.18
CA LEU A 108 -1.42 6.98 -1.20
C LEU A 108 -0.41 8.08 -1.55
N GLN A 109 -0.32 8.48 -2.83
CA GLN A 109 0.63 9.51 -3.27
C GLN A 109 -0.01 10.88 -3.51
N LYS A 110 -1.26 11.03 -3.20
CA LYS A 110 -1.92 12.35 -3.27
C LYS A 110 -1.81 13.10 -1.91
#